data_6d8639316db796d915200e4c0b17bd3a
#
_entry.id   6d8639316db796d915200e4c0b17bd3a
#
_cell.length_a   1.000
_cell.length_b   1.000
_cell.length_c   1.000
_cell.angle_alpha   90.00
_cell.angle_beta   90.00
_cell.angle_gamma   90.00
#
_symmetry.space_group_name_H-M   'P 1'
#
loop_
_entity.id
_entity.type
_entity.pdbx_description
1 polymer ?
#
loop_
_entity_poly.entity_id
_entity_poly.type
_entity_poly.pdbx_seq_one_letter_code
_entity_poly.pdbx_strand_id
1 'polypeptide(L)'
;MTRPHNNSAMTFSTREFDQPRAEAAIRELLIAVGEDPDRHGLEETPARVARAYREMFAGLYTDPDTVLNTTFDEQHDELVLVKQIPLYSTCEHHLVAFHGVAHVGYIPGVDGRVTGLSKIARLVDLYAKRPQVQERLTAQIADALMRKLDPRGAIVVIEAEHLCMSMRGVRKPGATTTTSAVRGQFKCDAASRSEALDLILRT
;
A
#
# COMPACT_ATOMS: atom_id res chain seq x y z
N MET A 1 2.10 -31.90 3.83
CA MET A 1 3.39 -31.17 3.80
C MET A 1 3.10 -29.70 3.68
N THR A 2 3.02 -29.01 4.79
CA THR A 2 2.81 -27.56 4.90
C THR A 2 4.13 -26.85 4.64
N ARG A 3 4.21 -26.11 3.52
CA ARG A 3 5.36 -25.21 3.28
C ARG A 3 5.35 -24.14 4.38
N PRO A 4 6.49 -23.84 5.01
CA PRO A 4 6.57 -22.72 5.94
C PRO A 4 6.27 -21.42 5.16
N HIS A 5 5.31 -20.66 5.62
CA HIS A 5 5.11 -19.28 5.17
C HIS A 5 6.36 -18.49 5.57
N ASN A 6 7.23 -18.31 4.61
CA ASN A 6 8.39 -17.43 4.77
C ASN A 6 7.85 -15.99 4.77
N ASN A 7 7.53 -15.50 5.97
CA ASN A 7 7.15 -14.12 6.24
C ASN A 7 8.42 -13.26 6.23
N SER A 8 9.18 -13.32 5.11
CA SER A 8 10.32 -12.45 4.93
C SER A 8 9.78 -11.04 4.83
N ALA A 9 10.09 -10.21 5.83
CA ALA A 9 9.97 -8.77 5.72
C ALA A 9 10.51 -8.38 4.34
N MET A 10 9.65 -7.83 3.46
CA MET A 10 10.10 -7.36 2.16
C MET A 10 11.07 -6.21 2.40
N THR A 11 12.34 -6.54 2.38
CA THR A 11 13.40 -5.56 2.36
C THR A 11 13.24 -4.74 1.08
N PHE A 12 13.39 -3.42 1.17
CA PHE A 12 13.46 -2.55 0.00
C PHE A 12 14.63 -2.98 -0.89
N SER A 13 14.49 -2.76 -2.21
CA SER A 13 15.52 -3.13 -3.17
C SER A 13 16.71 -2.17 -3.07
N THR A 14 17.91 -2.73 -3.03
CA THR A 14 19.15 -1.95 -3.20
C THR A 14 19.48 -1.71 -4.68
N ARG A 15 18.69 -2.27 -5.62
CA ARG A 15 18.86 -2.05 -7.06
C ARG A 15 18.13 -0.77 -7.46
N GLU A 16 18.73 0.00 -8.33
CA GLU A 16 18.08 1.15 -8.97
C GLU A 16 17.14 0.69 -10.09
N PHE A 17 16.18 1.57 -10.44
CA PHE A 17 15.29 1.34 -11.57
C PHE A 17 16.08 1.45 -12.88
N ASP A 18 16.09 0.37 -13.66
CA ASP A 18 16.77 0.29 -14.96
C ASP A 18 15.84 0.83 -16.06
N GLN A 19 15.90 2.14 -16.27
CA GLN A 19 15.06 2.86 -17.23
C GLN A 19 15.23 2.31 -18.66
N PRO A 20 16.45 2.17 -19.21
CA PRO A 20 16.63 1.67 -20.58
C PRO A 20 16.09 0.26 -20.77
N ARG A 21 16.28 -0.61 -19.79
CA ARG A 21 15.77 -1.97 -19.83
C ARG A 21 14.24 -2.03 -19.76
N ALA A 22 13.61 -1.15 -18.96
CA ALA A 22 12.17 -1.04 -18.90
C ALA A 22 11.59 -0.55 -20.23
N GLU A 23 12.20 0.46 -20.86
CA GLU A 23 11.80 0.96 -22.19
C GLU A 23 11.87 -0.13 -23.25
N ALA A 24 12.98 -0.89 -23.30
CA ALA A 24 13.14 -2.00 -24.23
C ALA A 24 12.05 -3.07 -24.02
N ALA A 25 11.74 -3.42 -22.76
CA ALA A 25 10.70 -4.40 -22.46
C ALA A 25 9.29 -3.94 -22.89
N ILE A 26 8.98 -2.65 -22.75
CA ILE A 26 7.70 -2.08 -23.20
C ILE A 26 7.62 -2.07 -24.72
N ARG A 27 8.72 -1.74 -25.42
CA ARG A 27 8.78 -1.82 -26.88
C ARG A 27 8.49 -3.24 -27.35
N GLU A 28 9.15 -4.24 -26.77
CA GLU A 28 8.92 -5.66 -27.09
C GLU A 28 7.48 -6.09 -26.83
N LEU A 29 6.87 -5.58 -25.74
CA LEU A 29 5.46 -5.85 -25.46
C LEU A 29 4.54 -5.31 -26.56
N LEU A 30 4.79 -4.09 -27.07
CA LEU A 30 4.01 -3.52 -28.18
C LEU A 30 4.11 -4.38 -29.44
N ILE A 31 5.30 -4.83 -29.79
CA ILE A 31 5.52 -5.76 -30.90
C ILE A 31 4.78 -7.08 -30.69
N ALA A 32 4.88 -7.65 -29.48
CA ALA A 32 4.27 -8.94 -29.15
C ALA A 32 2.73 -8.94 -29.22
N VAL A 33 2.09 -7.80 -28.98
CA VAL A 33 0.63 -7.67 -29.12
C VAL A 33 0.20 -7.31 -30.55
N GLY A 34 1.15 -7.17 -31.50
CA GLY A 34 0.89 -6.90 -32.91
C GLY A 34 0.81 -5.42 -33.27
N GLU A 35 1.32 -4.54 -32.40
CA GLU A 35 1.35 -3.10 -32.65
C GLU A 35 2.69 -2.66 -33.24
N ASP A 36 2.69 -1.57 -34.02
CA ASP A 36 3.91 -0.94 -34.54
C ASP A 36 4.42 0.14 -33.56
N PRO A 37 5.51 -0.12 -32.81
CA PRO A 37 6.04 0.83 -31.84
C PRO A 37 6.65 2.08 -32.49
N ASP A 38 6.93 2.06 -33.79
CA ASP A 38 7.54 3.17 -34.51
C ASP A 38 6.52 4.11 -35.16
N ARG A 39 5.22 3.79 -35.11
CA ARG A 39 4.19 4.72 -35.57
C ARG A 39 4.09 5.95 -34.66
N HIS A 40 3.78 7.09 -35.26
CA HIS A 40 3.78 8.43 -34.64
C HIS A 40 3.14 8.53 -33.24
N GLY A 41 2.11 7.77 -32.93
CA GLY A 41 1.47 7.82 -31.60
C GLY A 41 2.18 6.98 -30.53
N LEU A 42 3.08 6.08 -30.89
CA LEU A 42 3.74 5.12 -29.98
C LEU A 42 5.25 5.31 -29.82
N GLU A 43 5.90 6.14 -30.63
CA GLU A 43 7.35 6.40 -30.58
C GLU A 43 7.87 6.69 -29.16
N GLU A 44 7.14 7.54 -28.42
CA GLU A 44 7.47 7.93 -27.06
C GLU A 44 6.86 7.04 -25.97
N THR A 45 6.02 6.08 -26.36
CA THR A 45 5.27 5.25 -25.37
C THR A 45 6.17 4.41 -24.49
N PRO A 46 7.24 3.74 -24.99
CA PRO A 46 8.14 2.99 -24.14
C PRO A 46 8.74 3.84 -23.01
N ALA A 47 9.23 5.05 -23.37
CA ALA A 47 9.83 5.96 -22.40
C ALA A 47 8.80 6.52 -21.42
N ARG A 48 7.58 6.85 -21.87
CA ARG A 48 6.49 7.33 -21.00
C ARG A 48 6.05 6.26 -20.01
N VAL A 49 5.86 5.03 -20.45
CA VAL A 49 5.44 3.91 -19.61
C VAL A 49 6.53 3.58 -18.60
N ALA A 50 7.81 3.54 -19.02
CA ALA A 50 8.92 3.28 -18.10
C ALA A 50 9.01 4.35 -16.99
N ARG A 51 8.84 5.64 -17.31
CA ARG A 51 8.76 6.72 -16.30
C ARG A 51 7.57 6.55 -15.35
N ALA A 52 6.38 6.19 -15.87
CA ALA A 52 5.20 5.94 -15.06
C ALA A 52 5.43 4.76 -14.09
N TYR A 53 6.02 3.66 -14.53
CA TYR A 53 6.35 2.54 -13.66
C TYR A 53 7.42 2.87 -12.63
N ARG A 54 8.40 3.69 -12.96
CA ARG A 54 9.37 4.18 -11.98
C ARG A 54 8.69 4.94 -10.83
N GLU A 55 7.68 5.75 -11.13
CA GLU A 55 6.88 6.45 -10.14
C GLU A 55 5.98 5.47 -9.35
N MET A 56 5.24 4.60 -10.05
CA MET A 56 4.31 3.64 -9.44
C MET A 56 5.02 2.61 -8.56
N PHE A 57 6.29 2.34 -8.79
CA PHE A 57 7.09 1.38 -8.03
C PHE A 57 8.18 2.02 -7.16
N ALA A 58 8.10 3.33 -6.92
CA ALA A 58 9.08 4.07 -6.12
C ALA A 58 9.23 3.52 -4.69
N GLY A 59 8.18 2.92 -4.14
CA GLY A 59 8.20 2.28 -2.82
C GLY A 59 9.11 1.05 -2.71
N LEU A 60 9.51 0.44 -3.85
CA LEU A 60 10.51 -0.65 -3.84
C LEU A 60 11.90 -0.17 -3.42
N TYR A 61 12.21 1.10 -3.64
CA TYR A 61 13.53 1.69 -3.47
C TYR A 61 13.64 2.58 -2.23
N THR A 62 12.57 2.64 -1.42
CA THR A 62 12.52 3.47 -0.21
C THR A 62 12.38 2.59 1.02
N ASP A 63 13.23 2.83 2.01
CA ASP A 63 13.14 2.16 3.31
C ASP A 63 11.91 2.68 4.07
N PRO A 64 10.92 1.81 4.37
CA PRO A 64 9.74 2.18 5.14
C PRO A 64 10.05 2.78 6.52
N ASP A 65 11.16 2.35 7.12
CA ASP A 65 11.56 2.78 8.45
C ASP A 65 12.00 4.25 8.51
N THR A 66 12.23 4.88 7.34
CA THR A 66 12.54 6.32 7.25
C THR A 66 11.31 7.21 7.32
N VAL A 67 10.11 6.68 7.15
CA VAL A 67 8.87 7.47 7.07
C VAL A 67 8.36 7.88 8.44
N LEU A 68 8.30 6.94 9.40
CA LEU A 68 7.78 7.17 10.75
C LEU A 68 8.90 7.60 11.71
N ASN A 69 9.62 8.66 11.38
CA ASN A 69 10.79 9.11 12.12
C ASN A 69 10.55 10.37 13.00
N THR A 70 9.33 10.90 13.01
CA THR A 70 8.99 12.11 13.76
C THR A 70 7.81 11.82 14.67
N THR A 71 8.03 12.02 15.97
CA THR A 71 6.99 11.89 17.00
C THR A 71 6.97 13.15 17.87
N PHE A 72 5.80 13.41 18.47
CA PHE A 72 5.55 14.53 19.35
C PHE A 72 5.08 14.02 20.70
N ASP A 73 5.48 14.68 21.78
CA ASP A 73 5.07 14.35 23.14
C ASP A 73 3.79 15.13 23.46
N GLU A 74 2.64 14.51 23.22
CA GLU A 74 1.32 15.12 23.44
C GLU A 74 0.59 14.50 24.65
N GLN A 75 1.20 13.52 25.31
CA GLN A 75 0.60 12.78 26.43
C GLN A 75 -0.78 12.19 26.06
N HIS A 76 -0.93 11.78 24.78
CA HIS A 76 -2.19 11.26 24.24
C HIS A 76 -2.25 9.74 24.41
N ASP A 77 -3.37 9.23 24.92
CA ASP A 77 -3.54 7.80 25.20
C ASP A 77 -4.77 7.16 24.53
N GLU A 78 -5.51 7.94 23.76
CA GLU A 78 -6.70 7.50 23.02
C GLU A 78 -6.36 7.17 21.56
N LEU A 79 -7.36 6.65 20.82
CA LEU A 79 -7.24 6.31 19.41
C LEU A 79 -6.95 7.54 18.55
N VAL A 80 -5.86 7.50 17.78
CA VAL A 80 -5.59 8.40 16.66
C VAL A 80 -5.99 7.68 15.37
N LEU A 81 -6.90 8.25 14.58
CA LEU A 81 -7.42 7.64 13.35
C LEU A 81 -7.35 8.63 12.19
N VAL A 82 -6.65 8.23 11.12
CA VAL A 82 -6.63 8.95 9.83
C VAL A 82 -7.47 8.16 8.84
N LYS A 83 -8.55 8.80 8.35
CA LYS A 83 -9.52 8.17 7.46
C LYS A 83 -9.38 8.66 6.03
N GLN A 84 -9.95 7.87 5.09
CA GLN A 84 -10.10 8.26 3.69
C GLN A 84 -8.78 8.63 3.02
N ILE A 85 -7.68 7.95 3.35
CA ILE A 85 -6.39 8.14 2.68
C ILE A 85 -6.51 7.55 1.27
N PRO A 86 -6.44 8.36 0.20
CA PRO A 86 -6.52 7.82 -1.16
C PRO A 86 -5.41 6.81 -1.41
N LEU A 87 -5.74 5.72 -2.09
CA LEU A 87 -4.82 4.61 -2.35
C LEU A 87 -4.83 4.26 -3.83
N TYR A 88 -3.65 4.21 -4.43
CA TYR A 88 -3.40 3.65 -5.76
C TYR A 88 -2.25 2.66 -5.66
N SER A 89 -2.47 1.43 -6.11
CA SER A 89 -1.45 0.37 -6.08
C SER A 89 -1.54 -0.48 -7.34
N THR A 90 -0.58 -1.39 -7.52
CA THR A 90 -0.51 -2.28 -8.68
C THR A 90 -0.66 -3.71 -8.22
N CYS A 91 -1.68 -4.41 -8.73
CA CYS A 91 -1.88 -5.83 -8.48
C CYS A 91 -0.70 -6.64 -9.06
N GLU A 92 0.02 -7.37 -8.20
CA GLU A 92 1.21 -8.11 -8.62
C GLU A 92 0.92 -9.25 -9.61
N HIS A 93 -0.32 -9.77 -9.63
CA HIS A 93 -0.69 -10.87 -10.51
C HIS A 93 -0.88 -10.46 -11.96
N HIS A 94 -1.26 -9.20 -12.22
CA HIS A 94 -1.63 -8.74 -13.56
C HIS A 94 -0.96 -7.43 -13.98
N LEU A 95 -0.22 -6.77 -13.08
CA LEU A 95 0.35 -5.42 -13.24
C LEU A 95 -0.70 -4.36 -13.63
N VAL A 96 -1.95 -4.57 -13.23
CA VAL A 96 -3.08 -3.64 -13.41
C VAL A 96 -3.38 -2.99 -12.08
N ALA A 97 -3.81 -1.73 -12.10
CA ALA A 97 -4.07 -0.96 -10.89
C ALA A 97 -5.24 -1.53 -10.05
N PHE A 98 -5.15 -1.33 -8.75
CA PHE A 98 -6.30 -1.27 -7.85
C PHE A 98 -6.24 0.03 -7.05
N HIS A 99 -7.39 0.58 -6.74
CA HIS A 99 -7.48 1.89 -6.10
C HIS A 99 -8.65 1.95 -5.13
N GLY A 100 -8.54 2.83 -4.16
CA GLY A 100 -9.56 2.98 -3.13
C GLY A 100 -9.09 3.88 -2.00
N VAL A 101 -9.43 3.50 -0.77
CA VAL A 101 -9.07 4.27 0.42
C VAL A 101 -8.51 3.37 1.52
N ALA A 102 -7.61 3.93 2.30
CA ALA A 102 -7.09 3.33 3.53
C ALA A 102 -7.53 4.13 4.75
N HIS A 103 -7.85 3.41 5.82
CA HIS A 103 -8.10 3.94 7.15
C HIS A 103 -7.04 3.37 8.07
N VAL A 104 -6.31 4.23 8.77
CA VAL A 104 -5.16 3.83 9.58
C VAL A 104 -5.30 4.44 10.97
N GLY A 105 -5.38 3.59 11.99
CA GLY A 105 -5.50 4.00 13.37
C GLY A 105 -4.44 3.35 14.27
N TYR A 106 -4.09 4.01 15.35
CA TYR A 106 -3.26 3.46 16.40
C TYR A 106 -3.61 4.08 17.75
N ILE A 107 -3.38 3.35 18.83
CA ILE A 107 -3.43 3.86 20.19
C ILE A 107 -1.98 4.08 20.64
N PRO A 108 -1.57 5.31 20.98
CA PRO A 108 -0.20 5.60 21.39
C PRO A 108 0.32 4.66 22.48
N GLY A 109 1.63 4.50 22.55
CA GLY A 109 2.30 3.75 23.60
C GLY A 109 2.15 4.40 24.98
N VAL A 110 2.74 3.78 25.98
CA VAL A 110 2.69 4.28 27.37
C VAL A 110 3.37 5.65 27.57
N ASP A 111 4.20 6.06 26.62
CA ASP A 111 4.86 7.35 26.57
C ASP A 111 3.99 8.49 26.01
N GLY A 112 2.77 8.19 25.54
CA GLY A 112 1.80 9.16 25.02
C GLY A 112 2.22 9.90 23.75
N ARG A 113 3.23 9.39 23.03
CA ARG A 113 3.78 10.04 21.83
C ARG A 113 2.94 9.75 20.58
N VAL A 114 2.70 10.78 19.80
CA VAL A 114 1.99 10.70 18.52
C VAL A 114 2.91 10.98 17.34
N THR A 115 2.58 10.41 16.17
CA THR A 115 3.30 10.71 14.92
C THR A 115 2.54 11.75 14.10
N GLY A 116 3.26 12.46 13.22
CA GLY A 116 2.62 13.41 12.30
C GLY A 116 1.64 12.70 11.35
N LEU A 117 0.42 13.24 11.19
CA LEU A 117 -0.64 12.63 10.37
C LEU A 117 -0.20 12.41 8.92
N SER A 118 0.60 13.33 8.36
CA SER A 118 1.18 13.20 7.02
C SER A 118 2.13 12.01 6.89
N LYS A 119 2.76 11.57 7.97
CA LYS A 119 3.65 10.39 7.97
C LYS A 119 2.85 9.11 7.77
N ILE A 120 1.64 9.04 8.32
CA ILE A 120 0.73 7.92 8.13
C ILE A 120 0.32 7.81 6.66
N ALA A 121 -0.09 8.91 6.03
CA ALA A 121 -0.44 8.92 4.61
C ALA A 121 0.76 8.51 3.72
N ARG A 122 1.96 9.04 4.02
CA ARG A 122 3.19 8.65 3.30
C ARG A 122 3.56 7.18 3.48
N LEU A 123 3.27 6.59 4.64
CA LEU A 123 3.50 5.15 4.87
C LEU A 123 2.58 4.31 3.98
N VAL A 124 1.29 4.69 3.86
CA VAL A 124 0.33 4.06 2.96
C VAL A 124 0.84 4.13 1.52
N ASP A 125 1.21 5.32 1.04
CA ASP A 125 1.74 5.54 -0.31
C ASP A 125 2.97 4.68 -0.58
N LEU A 126 3.91 4.63 0.36
CA LEU A 126 5.16 3.90 0.20
C LEU A 126 4.92 2.40 -0.01
N TYR A 127 4.03 1.80 0.80
CA TYR A 127 3.71 0.38 0.63
C TYR A 127 2.79 0.12 -0.57
N ALA A 128 1.96 1.10 -0.96
CA ALA A 128 1.12 1.00 -2.15
C ALA A 128 1.94 1.08 -3.46
N LYS A 129 3.02 1.87 -3.49
CA LYS A 129 3.90 2.02 -4.67
C LYS A 129 4.84 0.82 -4.86
N ARG A 130 4.27 -0.37 -4.90
CA ARG A 130 4.93 -1.66 -5.12
C ARG A 130 3.98 -2.59 -5.87
N PRO A 131 4.46 -3.67 -6.54
CA PRO A 131 3.57 -4.78 -6.89
C PRO A 131 3.01 -5.39 -5.59
N GLN A 132 1.67 -5.40 -5.44
CA GLN A 132 1.01 -5.77 -4.18
C GLN A 132 -0.14 -6.75 -4.35
N VAL A 133 -0.45 -7.44 -3.25
CA VAL A 133 -1.78 -7.95 -2.93
C VAL A 133 -2.33 -7.15 -1.76
N GLN A 134 -3.63 -6.86 -1.76
CA GLN A 134 -4.25 -5.95 -0.81
C GLN A 134 -4.08 -6.41 0.64
N GLU A 135 -4.16 -7.72 0.90
CA GLU A 135 -3.98 -8.34 2.21
C GLU A 135 -2.58 -8.10 2.77
N ARG A 136 -1.56 -8.23 1.93
CA ARG A 136 -0.17 -7.96 2.31
C ARG A 136 0.07 -6.48 2.55
N LEU A 137 -0.45 -5.61 1.70
CA LEU A 137 -0.39 -4.15 1.86
C LEU A 137 -0.97 -3.74 3.22
N THR A 138 -2.17 -4.22 3.55
CA THR A 138 -2.86 -3.93 4.81
C THR A 138 -2.03 -4.38 6.01
N ALA A 139 -1.50 -5.60 5.96
CA ALA A 139 -0.66 -6.14 7.03
C ALA A 139 0.66 -5.37 7.20
N GLN A 140 1.34 -5.03 6.10
CA GLN A 140 2.62 -4.31 6.13
C GLN A 140 2.51 -2.93 6.75
N ILE A 141 1.42 -2.20 6.48
CA ILE A 141 1.18 -0.89 7.10
C ILE A 141 0.99 -1.05 8.62
N ALA A 142 0.16 -2.01 9.06
CA ALA A 142 -0.06 -2.27 10.48
C ALA A 142 1.23 -2.69 11.20
N ASP A 143 2.03 -3.57 10.60
CA ASP A 143 3.29 -4.06 11.17
C ASP A 143 4.35 -2.94 11.25
N ALA A 144 4.38 -2.02 10.28
CA ALA A 144 5.28 -0.88 10.31
C ALA A 144 4.95 0.10 11.45
N LEU A 145 3.65 0.36 11.69
CA LEU A 145 3.21 1.16 12.84
C LEU A 145 3.67 0.53 14.15
N MET A 146 3.42 -0.77 14.35
CA MET A 146 3.84 -1.49 15.56
C MET A 146 5.35 -1.41 15.77
N ARG A 147 6.13 -1.62 14.71
CA ARG A 147 7.60 -1.66 14.79
C ARG A 147 8.20 -0.28 15.09
N LYS A 148 7.61 0.80 14.54
CA LYS A 148 8.24 2.14 14.59
C LYS A 148 7.71 3.04 15.68
N LEU A 149 6.45 2.89 16.05
CA LEU A 149 5.80 3.75 17.06
C LEU A 149 5.63 3.05 18.41
N ASP A 150 5.83 1.73 18.46
CA ASP A 150 5.55 0.89 19.64
C ASP A 150 4.21 1.23 20.32
N PRO A 151 3.10 1.31 19.53
CA PRO A 151 1.80 1.69 20.05
C PRO A 151 1.18 0.53 20.83
N ARG A 152 0.21 0.80 21.70
CA ARG A 152 -0.58 -0.26 22.37
C ARG A 152 -1.35 -1.11 21.36
N GLY A 153 -1.71 -0.54 20.21
CA GLY A 153 -2.37 -1.26 19.13
C GLY A 153 -2.43 -0.47 17.84
N ALA A 154 -2.56 -1.18 16.71
CA ALA A 154 -2.76 -0.60 15.40
C ALA A 154 -3.90 -1.31 14.66
N ILE A 155 -4.66 -0.55 13.89
CA ILE A 155 -5.72 -1.01 13.00
C ILE A 155 -5.56 -0.37 11.63
N VAL A 156 -5.66 -1.19 10.59
CA VAL A 156 -5.67 -0.74 9.19
C VAL A 156 -6.83 -1.41 8.48
N VAL A 157 -7.64 -0.62 7.79
CA VAL A 157 -8.71 -1.11 6.91
C VAL A 157 -8.49 -0.48 5.53
N ILE A 158 -8.54 -1.31 4.49
CA ILE A 158 -8.43 -0.86 3.10
C ILE A 158 -9.64 -1.35 2.33
N GLU A 159 -10.28 -0.43 1.59
CA GLU A 159 -11.34 -0.71 0.65
C GLU A 159 -10.88 -0.30 -0.74
N ALA A 160 -10.89 -1.23 -1.69
CA ALA A 160 -10.40 -0.95 -3.04
C ALA A 160 -11.16 -1.72 -4.12
N GLU A 161 -11.31 -1.09 -5.29
CA GLU A 161 -11.72 -1.73 -6.53
C GLU A 161 -10.47 -2.21 -7.29
N HIS A 162 -10.53 -3.44 -7.78
CA HIS A 162 -9.45 -4.07 -8.54
C HIS A 162 -9.77 -4.06 -10.03
N LEU A 163 -9.03 -3.27 -10.82
CA LEU A 163 -9.24 -3.23 -12.27
C LEU A 163 -8.96 -4.57 -12.95
N CYS A 164 -8.12 -5.42 -12.37
CA CYS A 164 -7.93 -6.78 -12.86
C CYS A 164 -9.20 -7.66 -12.78
N MET A 165 -10.19 -7.27 -11.95
CA MET A 165 -11.51 -7.89 -11.86
C MET A 165 -12.59 -7.11 -12.60
N SER A 166 -12.48 -5.78 -12.66
CA SER A 166 -13.52 -4.91 -13.23
C SER A 166 -13.44 -4.84 -14.75
N MET A 167 -12.26 -4.54 -15.31
CA MET A 167 -12.11 -4.26 -16.74
C MET A 167 -11.93 -5.50 -17.61
N ARG A 168 -11.52 -6.61 -17.03
CA ARG A 168 -11.26 -7.89 -17.72
C ARG A 168 -11.53 -9.07 -16.79
N GLY A 169 -11.35 -10.32 -17.27
CA GLY A 169 -11.55 -11.54 -16.47
C GLY A 169 -13.02 -11.70 -16.10
N VAL A 170 -13.34 -11.68 -14.82
CA VAL A 170 -14.72 -11.86 -14.30
C VAL A 170 -15.64 -10.68 -14.56
N ARG A 171 -15.13 -9.51 -14.92
CA ARG A 171 -15.86 -8.30 -15.31
C ARG A 171 -16.96 -7.90 -14.30
N LYS A 172 -16.53 -7.57 -13.08
CA LYS A 172 -17.43 -7.11 -12.00
C LYS A 172 -17.08 -5.66 -11.60
N PRO A 173 -17.43 -4.65 -12.43
CA PRO A 173 -17.21 -3.26 -12.07
C PRO A 173 -18.00 -2.89 -10.82
N GLY A 174 -17.42 -2.05 -9.97
CA GLY A 174 -18.02 -1.62 -8.70
C GLY A 174 -17.92 -2.64 -7.56
N ALA A 175 -17.41 -3.86 -7.80
CA ALA A 175 -17.09 -4.78 -6.74
C ALA A 175 -15.86 -4.30 -5.97
N THR A 176 -16.00 -4.04 -4.66
CA THR A 176 -14.92 -3.64 -3.78
C THR A 176 -14.45 -4.79 -2.90
N THR A 177 -13.17 -4.80 -2.58
CA THR A 177 -12.58 -5.72 -1.61
C THR A 177 -12.22 -4.94 -0.36
N THR A 178 -12.66 -5.41 0.80
CA THR A 178 -12.28 -4.86 2.10
C THR A 178 -11.31 -5.80 2.78
N THR A 179 -10.17 -5.30 3.20
CA THR A 179 -9.20 -6.02 4.02
C THR A 179 -8.92 -5.28 5.32
N SER A 180 -8.68 -6.00 6.40
CA SER A 180 -8.35 -5.42 7.70
C SER A 180 -7.15 -6.12 8.34
N ALA A 181 -6.35 -5.34 9.06
CA ALA A 181 -5.28 -5.85 9.91
C ALA A 181 -5.34 -5.16 11.26
N VAL A 182 -5.39 -5.95 12.33
CA VAL A 182 -5.37 -5.47 13.73
C VAL A 182 -4.16 -6.03 14.46
N ARG A 183 -3.55 -5.21 15.32
CA ARG A 183 -2.38 -5.57 16.13
C ARG A 183 -2.54 -5.06 17.55
N GLY A 184 -1.80 -5.66 18.48
CA GLY A 184 -1.80 -5.25 19.89
C GLY A 184 -3.18 -5.29 20.52
N GLN A 185 -3.57 -4.22 21.22
CA GLN A 185 -4.83 -4.09 21.95
C GLN A 185 -6.06 -4.38 21.08
N PHE A 186 -6.12 -3.90 19.84
CA PHE A 186 -7.24 -4.17 18.95
C PHE A 186 -7.44 -5.65 18.61
N LYS A 187 -6.41 -6.48 18.79
CA LYS A 187 -6.52 -7.94 18.60
C LYS A 187 -7.14 -8.62 19.81
N CYS A 188 -6.85 -8.13 21.02
CA CYS A 188 -7.25 -8.74 22.29
C CYS A 188 -8.53 -8.14 22.87
N ASP A 189 -8.77 -6.83 22.65
CA ASP A 189 -9.93 -6.10 23.16
C ASP A 189 -10.96 -5.84 22.06
N ALA A 190 -12.10 -6.50 22.20
CA ALA A 190 -13.22 -6.39 21.25
C ALA A 190 -13.90 -5.00 21.32
N ALA A 191 -13.92 -4.35 22.47
CA ALA A 191 -14.53 -3.03 22.63
C ALA A 191 -13.76 -1.95 21.86
N SER A 192 -12.45 -1.84 22.09
CA SER A 192 -11.57 -0.93 21.34
C SER A 192 -11.62 -1.18 19.84
N ARG A 193 -11.63 -2.45 19.42
CA ARG A 193 -11.76 -2.79 18.00
C ARG A 193 -13.10 -2.36 17.41
N SER A 194 -14.21 -2.58 18.14
CA SER A 194 -15.54 -2.18 17.68
C SER A 194 -15.65 -0.67 17.54
N GLU A 195 -15.17 0.09 18.52
CA GLU A 195 -15.11 1.54 18.48
C GLU A 195 -14.35 2.05 17.24
N ALA A 196 -13.16 1.52 16.99
CA ALA A 196 -12.36 1.92 15.83
C ALA A 196 -13.09 1.61 14.50
N LEU A 197 -13.70 0.44 14.38
CA LEU A 197 -14.47 0.07 13.18
C LEU A 197 -15.70 0.95 13.02
N ASP A 198 -16.42 1.26 14.09
CA ASP A 198 -17.58 2.16 14.06
C ASP A 198 -17.17 3.57 13.58
N LEU A 199 -16.04 4.09 14.07
CA LEU A 199 -15.50 5.38 13.62
C LEU A 199 -15.05 5.34 12.15
N ILE A 200 -14.51 4.24 11.67
CA ILE A 200 -14.13 4.05 10.27
C ILE A 200 -15.38 4.05 9.38
N LEU A 201 -16.42 3.31 9.76
CA LEU A 201 -17.64 3.10 8.96
C LEU A 201 -18.61 4.29 8.99
N ARG A 202 -18.51 5.17 10.00
CA ARG A 202 -19.27 6.43 10.02
C ARG A 202 -18.66 7.41 9.04
N THR A 203 -19.24 7.51 7.87
CA THR A 203 -18.96 8.53 6.83
C THR A 203 -19.58 9.87 7.21
#